data_b23a3dd66f4890eba832d79243f26564
#
_entry.id   b23a3dd66f4890eba832d79243f26564
#
_cell.length_a   1.000
_cell.length_b   1.000
_cell.length_c   1.000
_cell.angle_alpha   90.00
_cell.angle_beta   90.00
_cell.angle_gamma   90.00
#
_symmetry.space_group_name_H-M   'P 1'
#
loop_
_entity.id
_entity.type
_entity.pdbx_description
1 polymer ?
#
loop_
_entity_poly.entity_id
_entity_poly.type
_entity_poly.pdbx_seq_one_letter_code
_entity_poly.pdbx_strand_id
1 'polypeptide(L)'
;DKGFRYKAPVVCGPYKLKSVDLTTETVELEINEEYLGTYDGTKPHIQTIISKPVADETIRDEFEKGTIDFYSAGTGEKIEAALTKVEEGKLDANYGLVPGTRINEMRYMCDFGPTQFEEVRRAIAYIVDRDEINKQLTGGYGTVVDCYATDATTDFAAIKDDIESELIHYSYDLDKAKQELIDGGWTLNEKG
;
A
#
# COMPACT_ATOMS: atom_id res chain seq x y z
N ASP A 1 -7.39 -18.17 -19.39
CA ASP A 1 -7.73 -19.59 -19.37
C ASP A 1 -7.89 -20.08 -17.92
N LYS A 2 -9.11 -20.56 -17.57
CA LYS A 2 -9.41 -21.06 -16.21
C LYS A 2 -8.55 -22.27 -15.84
N GLY A 3 -8.15 -23.09 -16.82
CA GLY A 3 -7.29 -24.25 -16.61
C GLY A 3 -5.90 -23.87 -16.13
N PHE A 4 -5.29 -22.83 -16.68
CA PHE A 4 -3.97 -22.37 -16.27
C PHE A 4 -3.99 -21.80 -14.83
N ARG A 5 -5.04 -21.09 -14.45
CA ARG A 5 -5.17 -20.47 -13.12
C ARG A 5 -5.14 -21.49 -11.97
N TYR A 6 -5.75 -22.65 -12.17
CA TYR A 6 -5.90 -23.67 -11.13
C TYR A 6 -4.98 -24.89 -11.33
N LYS A 7 -4.27 -24.96 -12.43
CA LYS A 7 -3.34 -26.05 -12.76
C LYS A 7 -2.29 -25.54 -13.74
N ALA A 8 -1.43 -24.65 -13.26
CA ALA A 8 -0.33 -24.17 -14.06
C ALA A 8 0.62 -25.33 -14.42
N PRO A 9 0.81 -25.65 -15.72
CA PRO A 9 1.66 -26.76 -16.14
C PRO A 9 3.15 -26.46 -15.96
N VAL A 10 3.53 -25.20 -15.92
CA VAL A 10 4.90 -24.74 -15.77
C VAL A 10 4.93 -23.62 -14.75
N VAL A 11 5.84 -23.69 -13.81
CA VAL A 11 6.11 -22.68 -12.79
C VAL A 11 7.59 -22.43 -12.70
N CYS A 12 7.98 -21.16 -12.51
CA CYS A 12 9.38 -20.75 -12.34
C CYS A 12 9.70 -20.27 -10.91
N GLY A 13 8.69 -20.19 -10.05
CA GLY A 13 8.83 -19.71 -8.68
C GLY A 13 9.26 -20.80 -7.69
N PRO A 14 9.52 -20.39 -6.43
CA PRO A 14 9.93 -21.31 -5.36
C PRO A 14 8.85 -22.29 -4.92
N TYR A 15 7.59 -22.04 -5.23
CA TYR A 15 6.46 -22.88 -4.89
C TYR A 15 5.62 -23.17 -6.13
N LYS A 16 4.97 -24.34 -6.12
CA LYS A 16 3.98 -24.75 -7.11
C LYS A 16 2.63 -25.06 -6.43
N LEU A 17 1.56 -24.92 -7.20
CA LEU A 17 0.21 -25.19 -6.72
C LEU A 17 0.04 -26.70 -6.48
N LYS A 18 -0.29 -27.07 -5.24
CA LYS A 18 -0.63 -28.46 -4.88
C LYS A 18 -2.12 -28.71 -4.97
N SER A 19 -2.94 -27.86 -4.34
CA SER A 19 -4.39 -28.00 -4.37
C SER A 19 -5.11 -26.66 -4.20
N VAL A 20 -6.35 -26.60 -4.68
CA VAL A 20 -7.30 -25.50 -4.45
C VAL A 20 -8.63 -26.09 -4.04
N ASP A 21 -9.13 -25.69 -2.89
CA ASP A 21 -10.50 -25.93 -2.46
C ASP A 21 -11.33 -24.67 -2.69
N LEU A 22 -12.20 -24.72 -3.69
CA LEU A 22 -13.06 -23.59 -4.05
C LEU A 22 -14.22 -23.36 -3.07
N THR A 23 -14.51 -24.33 -2.21
CA THR A 23 -15.59 -24.20 -1.21
C THR A 23 -15.10 -23.41 0.02
N THR A 24 -13.89 -23.70 0.45
CA THR A 24 -13.24 -23.03 1.58
C THR A 24 -12.31 -21.90 1.13
N GLU A 25 -12.16 -21.70 -0.18
CA GLU A 25 -11.23 -20.75 -0.79
C GLU A 25 -9.77 -20.95 -0.32
N THR A 26 -9.43 -22.19 0.05
CA THR A 26 -8.10 -22.52 0.55
C THR A 26 -7.20 -22.95 -0.59
N VAL A 27 -6.00 -22.42 -0.63
CA VAL A 27 -4.94 -22.75 -1.58
C VAL A 27 -3.78 -23.37 -0.82
N GLU A 28 -3.34 -24.54 -1.28
CA GLU A 28 -2.14 -25.21 -0.78
C GLU A 28 -1.04 -25.18 -1.84
N LEU A 29 0.12 -24.64 -1.43
CA LEU A 29 1.32 -24.60 -2.23
C LEU A 29 2.35 -25.54 -1.62
N GLU A 30 3.11 -26.23 -2.47
CA GLU A 30 4.25 -27.05 -2.07
C GLU A 30 5.55 -26.52 -2.69
N ILE A 31 6.68 -26.84 -2.07
CA ILE A 31 7.98 -26.42 -2.57
C ILE A 31 8.19 -26.94 -3.99
N ASN A 32 8.80 -26.12 -4.83
CA ASN A 32 9.22 -26.49 -6.17
C ASN A 32 10.69 -26.92 -6.12
N GLU A 33 10.94 -28.21 -6.12
CA GLU A 33 12.28 -28.78 -6.05
C GLU A 33 13.18 -28.39 -7.23
N GLU A 34 12.58 -28.01 -8.37
CA GLU A 34 13.28 -27.59 -9.58
C GLU A 34 13.66 -26.10 -9.53
N TYR A 35 13.24 -25.36 -8.49
CA TYR A 35 13.58 -23.96 -8.35
C TYR A 35 15.08 -23.78 -8.12
N LEU A 36 15.73 -23.01 -8.97
CA LEU A 36 17.18 -22.81 -8.94
C LEU A 36 17.65 -21.91 -7.80
N GLY A 37 16.76 -21.15 -7.19
CA GLY A 37 17.04 -20.16 -6.15
C GLY A 37 16.88 -18.73 -6.65
N THR A 38 17.04 -17.79 -5.74
CA THR A 38 17.13 -16.35 -6.02
C THR A 38 18.46 -16.04 -6.74
N TYR A 39 18.71 -14.78 -7.08
CA TYR A 39 19.97 -14.36 -7.73
C TYR A 39 21.24 -14.74 -6.93
N ASP A 40 21.12 -14.90 -5.61
CA ASP A 40 22.19 -15.34 -4.70
C ASP A 40 22.15 -16.86 -4.40
N GLY A 41 21.24 -17.59 -5.05
CA GLY A 41 21.09 -19.03 -4.89
C GLY A 41 20.27 -19.47 -3.67
N THR A 42 19.66 -18.53 -2.92
CA THR A 42 18.83 -18.86 -1.76
C THR A 42 17.56 -19.61 -2.18
N LYS A 43 17.27 -20.71 -1.52
CA LYS A 43 16.08 -21.55 -1.73
C LYS A 43 15.12 -21.47 -0.54
N PRO A 44 13.80 -21.70 -0.76
CA PRO A 44 12.84 -21.72 0.32
C PRO A 44 13.08 -22.91 1.26
N HIS A 45 12.77 -22.71 2.55
CA HIS A 45 12.88 -23.75 3.59
C HIS A 45 11.49 -24.27 4.03
N ILE A 46 10.44 -23.50 3.85
CA ILE A 46 9.07 -23.89 4.21
C ILE A 46 8.55 -24.84 3.15
N GLN A 47 8.17 -26.05 3.56
CA GLN A 47 7.76 -27.11 2.62
C GLN A 47 6.36 -26.86 2.03
N THR A 48 5.46 -26.33 2.84
CA THR A 48 4.04 -26.14 2.47
C THR A 48 3.57 -24.79 2.95
N ILE A 49 2.87 -24.06 2.07
CA ILE A 49 2.18 -22.81 2.42
C ILE A 49 0.68 -23.03 2.21
N ILE A 50 -0.12 -22.78 3.24
CA ILE A 50 -1.58 -22.83 3.18
C ILE A 50 -2.10 -21.40 3.26
N SER A 51 -2.75 -20.94 2.20
CA SER A 51 -3.43 -19.64 2.15
C SER A 51 -4.93 -19.85 2.29
N LYS A 52 -5.52 -19.22 3.29
CA LYS A 52 -6.97 -19.28 3.56
C LYS A 52 -7.53 -17.88 3.82
N PRO A 53 -8.78 -17.59 3.47
CA PRO A 53 -9.43 -16.36 3.86
C PRO A 53 -9.67 -16.35 5.37
N VAL A 54 -9.45 -15.22 5.99
CA VAL A 54 -9.79 -14.96 7.40
C VAL A 54 -10.44 -13.60 7.47
N ALA A 55 -11.51 -13.48 8.26
CA ALA A 55 -12.19 -12.21 8.42
C ALA A 55 -11.32 -11.20 9.17
N ASP A 56 -11.34 -9.95 8.73
CA ASP A 56 -10.53 -8.86 9.30
C ASP A 56 -10.76 -8.68 10.81
N GLU A 57 -11.97 -8.98 11.27
CA GLU A 57 -12.34 -8.87 12.69
C GLU A 57 -11.67 -9.93 13.57
N THR A 58 -11.37 -11.10 13.01
CA THR A 58 -10.85 -12.26 13.76
C THR A 58 -9.38 -12.56 13.50
N ILE A 59 -8.79 -12.00 12.44
CA ILE A 59 -7.43 -12.35 11.99
C ILE A 59 -6.38 -12.18 13.10
N ARG A 60 -6.50 -11.13 13.89
CA ARG A 60 -5.58 -10.88 15.00
C ARG A 60 -5.70 -11.96 16.07
N ASP A 61 -6.92 -12.30 16.46
CA ASP A 61 -7.16 -13.34 17.47
C ASP A 61 -6.69 -14.72 16.99
N GLU A 62 -6.87 -15.02 15.72
CA GLU A 62 -6.36 -16.25 15.09
C GLU A 62 -4.81 -16.30 15.10
N PHE A 63 -4.17 -15.17 14.82
CA PHE A 63 -2.71 -15.05 14.89
C PHE A 63 -2.20 -15.20 16.32
N GLU A 64 -2.82 -14.53 17.28
CA GLU A 64 -2.45 -14.63 18.70
C GLU A 64 -2.64 -16.05 19.27
N LYS A 65 -3.59 -16.83 18.73
CA LYS A 65 -3.80 -18.25 19.09
C LYS A 65 -2.84 -19.21 18.36
N GLY A 66 -2.05 -18.72 17.43
CA GLY A 66 -1.15 -19.55 16.62
C GLY A 66 -1.85 -20.42 15.58
N THR A 67 -3.07 -20.07 15.17
CA THR A 67 -3.78 -20.75 14.06
C THR A 67 -3.41 -20.18 12.69
N ILE A 68 -2.69 -19.05 12.70
CA ILE A 68 -2.09 -18.38 11.55
C ILE A 68 -0.64 -18.08 11.90
N ASP A 69 0.29 -18.48 11.05
CA ASP A 69 1.72 -18.22 11.23
C ASP A 69 2.16 -16.87 10.66
N PHE A 70 1.45 -16.39 9.65
CA PHE A 70 1.77 -15.15 8.96
C PHE A 70 0.51 -14.48 8.42
N TYR A 71 0.41 -13.17 8.56
CA TYR A 71 -0.53 -12.36 7.80
C TYR A 71 0.09 -11.03 7.40
N SER A 72 -0.28 -10.57 6.21
CA SER A 72 0.08 -9.24 5.74
C SER A 72 -0.95 -8.27 6.30
N ALA A 73 -0.61 -7.63 7.38
CA ALA A 73 -1.47 -6.64 7.98
C ALA A 73 -1.52 -5.40 7.09
N GLY A 74 -2.71 -4.87 6.87
CA GLY A 74 -2.90 -3.51 6.38
C GLY A 74 -2.36 -2.51 7.41
N THR A 75 -2.79 -1.30 7.36
CA THR A 75 -2.34 -0.20 8.22
C THR A 75 -3.41 0.17 9.26
N GLY A 76 -3.05 0.97 10.25
CA GLY A 76 -3.96 1.58 11.21
C GLY A 76 -3.93 0.99 12.62
N GLU A 77 -4.87 1.41 13.47
CA GLU A 77 -4.93 1.10 14.91
C GLU A 77 -4.85 -0.40 15.25
N LYS A 78 -5.37 -1.25 14.35
CA LYS A 78 -5.33 -2.72 14.57
C LYS A 78 -3.92 -3.26 14.61
N ILE A 79 -3.00 -2.67 13.84
CA ILE A 79 -1.60 -3.07 13.80
C ILE A 79 -0.87 -2.58 15.04
N GLU A 80 -1.08 -1.33 15.43
CA GLU A 80 -0.42 -0.76 16.60
C GLU A 80 -0.64 -1.62 17.86
N ALA A 81 -1.88 -2.09 18.06
CA ALA A 81 -2.18 -2.97 19.17
C ALA A 81 -1.43 -4.32 19.13
N ALA A 82 -1.22 -4.87 17.92
CA ALA A 82 -0.44 -6.11 17.75
C ALA A 82 1.06 -5.86 17.94
N LEU A 83 1.60 -4.80 17.36
CA LEU A 83 3.01 -4.41 17.51
C LEU A 83 3.36 -4.13 18.96
N THR A 84 2.52 -3.40 19.70
CA THR A 84 2.69 -3.15 21.13
C THR A 84 2.80 -4.46 21.92
N LYS A 85 1.97 -5.46 21.62
CA LYS A 85 2.05 -6.76 22.29
C LYS A 85 3.37 -7.50 21.97
N VAL A 86 3.86 -7.42 20.75
CA VAL A 86 5.16 -7.99 20.36
C VAL A 86 6.30 -7.28 21.10
N GLU A 87 6.30 -5.95 21.11
CA GLU A 87 7.32 -5.14 21.80
C GLU A 87 7.34 -5.35 23.31
N GLU A 88 6.18 -5.55 23.90
CA GLU A 88 6.04 -5.86 25.34
C GLU A 88 6.36 -7.34 25.68
N GLY A 89 6.67 -8.16 24.68
CA GLY A 89 6.93 -9.59 24.86
C GLY A 89 5.70 -10.42 25.26
N LYS A 90 4.49 -9.88 25.02
CA LYS A 90 3.21 -10.56 25.29
C LYS A 90 2.76 -11.44 24.12
N LEU A 91 3.37 -11.28 22.96
CA LEU A 91 3.11 -12.07 21.76
C LEU A 91 4.46 -12.50 21.19
N ASP A 92 4.67 -13.83 21.12
CA ASP A 92 5.87 -14.42 20.52
C ASP A 92 5.76 -14.38 18.98
N ALA A 93 6.08 -13.23 18.43
CA ALA A 93 6.03 -12.98 16.99
C ALA A 93 7.09 -11.94 16.60
N ASN A 94 7.39 -11.91 15.31
CA ASN A 94 8.22 -10.87 14.70
C ASN A 94 7.42 -10.09 13.65
N TYR A 95 7.80 -8.86 13.41
CA TYR A 95 7.23 -8.06 12.34
C TYR A 95 8.30 -7.36 11.51
N GLY A 96 7.95 -7.01 10.28
CA GLY A 96 8.75 -6.16 9.41
C GLY A 96 7.86 -5.15 8.70
N LEU A 97 8.32 -3.91 8.63
CA LEU A 97 7.68 -2.88 7.83
C LEU A 97 8.30 -2.90 6.43
N VAL A 98 7.48 -3.06 5.43
CA VAL A 98 7.90 -3.08 4.03
C VAL A 98 7.28 -1.87 3.33
N PRO A 99 8.08 -1.04 2.65
CA PRO A 99 7.54 0.06 1.86
C PRO A 99 6.51 -0.44 0.86
N GLY A 100 5.32 0.14 0.90
CA GLY A 100 4.23 -0.21 -0.03
C GLY A 100 4.41 0.46 -1.38
N THR A 101 4.08 -0.26 -2.45
CA THR A 101 4.04 0.31 -3.81
C THR A 101 2.66 0.87 -4.17
N ARG A 102 1.68 0.74 -3.27
CA ARG A 102 0.33 1.27 -3.50
C ARG A 102 0.29 2.76 -3.22
N ILE A 103 -0.23 3.53 -4.17
CA ILE A 103 -0.44 4.97 -4.05
C ILE A 103 -1.95 5.24 -4.02
N ASN A 104 -2.39 6.02 -3.05
CA ASN A 104 -3.72 6.62 -3.04
C ASN A 104 -3.61 7.99 -3.71
N GLU A 105 -4.44 8.24 -4.69
CA GLU A 105 -4.37 9.44 -5.51
C GLU A 105 -5.74 10.08 -5.74
N MET A 106 -5.77 11.37 -5.98
CA MET A 106 -6.92 12.09 -6.49
C MET A 106 -6.69 12.43 -7.96
N ARG A 107 -7.53 11.91 -8.83
CA ARG A 107 -7.47 12.18 -10.28
C ARG A 107 -8.46 13.25 -10.67
N TYR A 108 -8.03 14.17 -11.50
CA TYR A 108 -8.86 15.25 -12.01
C TYR A 108 -9.26 15.01 -13.46
N MET A 109 -10.51 15.35 -13.78
CA MET A 109 -10.93 15.52 -15.17
C MET A 109 -10.44 16.88 -15.65
N CYS A 110 -9.55 16.88 -16.64
CA CYS A 110 -8.89 18.11 -17.10
C CYS A 110 -9.52 18.69 -18.38
N ASP A 111 -10.53 18.04 -18.93
CA ASP A 111 -11.18 18.39 -20.21
C ASP A 111 -12.56 19.06 -20.01
N PHE A 112 -13.13 19.01 -18.82
CA PHE A 112 -14.40 19.69 -18.53
C PHE A 112 -14.57 19.99 -17.03
N GLY A 113 -15.53 20.87 -16.74
CA GLY A 113 -15.85 21.28 -15.36
C GLY A 113 -14.78 22.18 -14.71
N PRO A 114 -14.89 22.48 -13.42
CA PRO A 114 -13.96 23.39 -12.75
C PRO A 114 -12.51 22.89 -12.76
N THR A 115 -12.31 21.59 -12.74
CA THR A 115 -10.97 20.98 -12.69
C THR A 115 -10.20 21.01 -14.01
N GLN A 116 -10.81 21.52 -15.11
CA GLN A 116 -10.07 21.84 -16.33
C GLN A 116 -9.06 23.00 -16.11
N PHE A 117 -9.35 23.88 -15.15
CA PHE A 117 -8.51 25.03 -14.82
C PHE A 117 -7.40 24.62 -13.86
N GLU A 118 -6.17 25.03 -14.15
CA GLU A 118 -4.98 24.64 -13.39
C GLU A 118 -5.02 25.18 -11.96
N GLU A 119 -5.40 26.46 -11.81
CA GLU A 119 -5.56 27.14 -10.52
C GLU A 119 -6.54 26.43 -9.58
N VAL A 120 -7.61 25.85 -10.13
CA VAL A 120 -8.58 25.07 -9.34
C VAL A 120 -7.92 23.77 -8.83
N ARG A 121 -7.15 23.08 -9.68
CA ARG A 121 -6.44 21.87 -9.26
C ARG A 121 -5.37 22.18 -8.21
N ARG A 122 -4.65 23.30 -8.35
CA ARG A 122 -3.66 23.76 -7.36
C ARG A 122 -4.33 24.15 -6.04
N ALA A 123 -5.44 24.88 -6.10
CA ALA A 123 -6.22 25.21 -4.92
C ALA A 123 -6.68 23.95 -4.18
N ILE A 124 -7.18 22.92 -4.90
CA ILE A 124 -7.56 21.65 -4.28
C ILE A 124 -6.33 20.98 -3.64
N ALA A 125 -5.16 21.04 -4.24
CA ALA A 125 -3.96 20.47 -3.65
C ALA A 125 -3.58 21.13 -2.31
N TYR A 126 -3.84 22.43 -2.14
CA TYR A 126 -3.63 23.14 -0.88
C TYR A 126 -4.73 22.91 0.17
N ILE A 127 -5.98 22.63 -0.21
CA ILE A 127 -7.05 22.41 0.78
C ILE A 127 -7.10 20.96 1.30
N VAL A 128 -6.40 20.03 0.66
CA VAL A 128 -6.36 18.64 1.09
C VAL A 128 -5.24 18.45 2.10
N ASP A 129 -5.61 18.22 3.36
CA ASP A 129 -4.67 17.87 4.42
C ASP A 129 -4.22 16.41 4.25
N ARG A 130 -3.15 16.24 3.46
CA ARG A 130 -2.63 14.91 3.12
C ARG A 130 -1.99 14.22 4.31
N ASP A 131 -1.41 14.97 5.23
CA ASP A 131 -0.80 14.43 6.45
C ASP A 131 -1.87 13.85 7.39
N GLU A 132 -2.97 14.59 7.59
CA GLU A 132 -4.08 14.08 8.40
C GLU A 132 -4.77 12.89 7.73
N ILE A 133 -4.98 12.92 6.41
CA ILE A 133 -5.51 11.78 5.65
C ILE A 133 -4.59 10.56 5.78
N ASN A 134 -3.28 10.75 5.61
CA ASN A 134 -2.30 9.69 5.78
C ASN A 134 -2.37 9.08 7.18
N LYS A 135 -2.41 9.91 8.20
CA LYS A 135 -2.54 9.46 9.59
C LYS A 135 -3.81 8.66 9.83
N GLN A 136 -4.97 9.15 9.33
CA GLN A 136 -6.25 8.45 9.51
C GLN A 136 -6.32 7.13 8.73
N LEU A 137 -5.82 7.09 7.50
CA LEU A 137 -5.90 5.90 6.65
C LEU A 137 -4.85 4.85 6.98
N THR A 138 -3.66 5.27 7.39
CA THR A 138 -2.52 4.37 7.54
C THR A 138 -2.01 4.26 8.98
N GLY A 139 -2.59 5.01 9.93
CA GLY A 139 -2.05 5.10 11.28
C GLY A 139 -0.67 5.77 11.35
N GLY A 140 -0.29 6.53 10.29
CA GLY A 140 1.02 7.17 10.20
C GLY A 140 2.11 6.29 9.58
N TYR A 141 1.80 5.05 9.18
CA TYR A 141 2.75 4.16 8.51
C TYR A 141 2.90 4.43 7.00
N GLY A 142 2.06 5.27 6.42
CA GLY A 142 2.19 5.72 5.04
C GLY A 142 3.15 6.91 4.90
N THR A 143 3.50 7.23 3.68
CA THR A 143 4.28 8.43 3.33
C THR A 143 3.48 9.28 2.37
N VAL A 144 3.41 10.58 2.62
CA VAL A 144 2.88 11.54 1.64
C VAL A 144 3.89 11.66 0.50
N VAL A 145 3.42 11.54 -0.73
CA VAL A 145 4.26 11.61 -1.94
C VAL A 145 3.71 12.65 -2.91
N ASP A 146 4.59 13.35 -3.59
CA ASP A 146 4.24 14.38 -4.58
C ASP A 146 4.34 13.89 -6.03
N CYS A 147 4.77 12.64 -6.22
CA CYS A 147 4.83 12.00 -7.53
C CYS A 147 4.69 10.46 -7.40
N TYR A 148 4.68 9.77 -8.54
CA TYR A 148 4.65 8.31 -8.59
C TYR A 148 5.99 7.64 -8.25
N ALA A 149 7.06 8.41 -8.11
CA ALA A 149 8.36 7.91 -7.67
C ALA A 149 8.35 7.71 -6.15
N THR A 150 8.51 6.48 -5.70
CA THR A 150 8.53 6.13 -4.28
C THR A 150 9.78 5.35 -3.93
N ASP A 151 10.20 5.41 -2.68
CA ASP A 151 11.33 4.62 -2.15
C ASP A 151 11.09 3.10 -2.20
N ALA A 152 9.84 2.68 -2.46
CA ALA A 152 9.50 1.28 -2.62
C ALA A 152 10.05 0.64 -3.91
N THR A 153 10.53 1.48 -4.85
CA THR A 153 11.12 1.00 -6.11
C THR A 153 12.57 1.43 -6.20
N THR A 154 13.47 0.47 -6.39
CA THR A 154 14.92 0.71 -6.44
C THR A 154 15.34 1.68 -7.53
N ASP A 155 14.61 1.70 -8.66
CA ASP A 155 14.91 2.56 -9.80
C ASP A 155 14.70 4.04 -9.46
N PHE A 156 13.69 4.35 -8.63
CA PHE A 156 13.43 5.72 -8.21
C PHE A 156 14.23 6.14 -6.97
N ALA A 157 14.55 5.21 -6.09
CA ALA A 157 15.37 5.52 -4.92
C ALA A 157 16.73 6.15 -5.30
N ALA A 158 17.30 5.74 -6.45
CA ALA A 158 18.57 6.26 -6.94
C ALA A 158 18.53 7.71 -7.46
N ILE A 159 17.34 8.22 -7.83
CA ILE A 159 17.15 9.56 -8.44
C ILE A 159 16.13 10.40 -7.65
N LYS A 160 15.80 9.96 -6.43
CA LYS A 160 14.77 10.60 -5.61
C LYS A 160 15.07 12.07 -5.36
N ASP A 161 16.27 12.39 -4.93
CA ASP A 161 16.67 13.76 -4.57
C ASP A 161 16.60 14.70 -5.79
N ASP A 162 16.96 14.21 -6.97
CA ASP A 162 16.88 14.98 -8.21
C ASP A 162 15.42 15.28 -8.57
N ILE A 163 14.54 14.28 -8.45
CA ILE A 163 13.11 14.44 -8.70
C ILE A 163 12.47 15.38 -7.68
N GLU A 164 12.73 15.19 -6.39
CA GLU A 164 12.16 16.03 -5.33
C GLU A 164 12.54 17.49 -5.48
N SER A 165 13.74 17.78 -5.96
CA SER A 165 14.19 19.16 -6.17
C SER A 165 13.39 19.91 -7.24
N GLU A 166 12.75 19.20 -8.16
CA GLU A 166 11.98 19.76 -9.29
C GLU A 166 10.46 19.77 -9.01
N LEU A 167 10.01 19.14 -7.91
CA LEU A 167 8.58 19.04 -7.61
C LEU A 167 8.06 20.26 -6.85
N ILE A 168 6.81 20.59 -7.10
CA ILE A 168 6.07 21.54 -6.29
C ILE A 168 5.44 20.77 -5.12
N HIS A 169 5.82 21.14 -3.90
CA HIS A 169 5.27 20.56 -2.68
C HIS A 169 4.07 21.36 -2.20
N TYR A 170 2.92 20.71 -2.11
CA TYR A 170 1.68 21.31 -1.61
C TYR A 170 1.48 20.92 -0.14
N SER A 171 1.62 21.87 0.76
CA SER A 171 1.22 21.72 2.17
C SER A 171 -0.21 22.25 2.36
N TYR A 172 -0.93 21.72 3.35
CA TYR A 172 -2.26 22.23 3.70
C TYR A 172 -2.21 23.72 4.03
N ASP A 173 -2.88 24.58 3.21
CA ASP A 173 -2.85 26.02 3.34
C ASP A 173 -4.07 26.65 2.64
N LEU A 174 -5.08 27.02 3.43
CA LEU A 174 -6.32 27.60 2.91
C LEU A 174 -6.13 28.98 2.29
N ASP A 175 -5.15 29.77 2.77
CA ASP A 175 -4.89 31.09 2.24
C ASP A 175 -4.22 31.01 0.87
N LYS A 176 -3.28 30.09 0.70
CA LYS A 176 -2.69 29.81 -0.62
C LYS A 176 -3.71 29.24 -1.59
N ALA A 177 -4.57 28.33 -1.15
CA ALA A 177 -5.66 27.81 -1.99
C ALA A 177 -6.56 28.93 -2.53
N LYS A 178 -6.91 29.86 -1.66
CA LYS A 178 -7.71 31.05 -2.03
C LYS A 178 -6.93 31.97 -2.98
N GLN A 179 -5.65 32.16 -2.76
CA GLN A 179 -4.81 32.99 -3.63
C GLN A 179 -4.69 32.41 -5.04
N GLU A 180 -4.49 31.09 -5.17
CA GLU A 180 -4.48 30.41 -6.48
C GLU A 180 -5.76 30.70 -7.28
N LEU A 181 -6.92 30.64 -6.63
CA LEU A 181 -8.18 30.95 -7.28
C LEU A 181 -8.29 32.43 -7.69
N ILE A 182 -7.86 33.36 -6.83
CA ILE A 182 -7.87 34.80 -7.12
C ILE A 182 -6.94 35.11 -8.30
N ASP A 183 -5.73 34.56 -8.30
CA ASP A 183 -4.74 34.76 -9.37
C ASP A 183 -5.24 34.17 -10.70
N GLY A 184 -6.02 33.11 -10.65
CA GLY A 184 -6.73 32.52 -11.81
C GLY A 184 -7.97 33.31 -12.27
N GLY A 185 -8.29 34.43 -11.63
CA GLY A 185 -9.41 35.29 -12.00
C GLY A 185 -10.76 34.90 -11.40
N TRP A 186 -10.76 33.96 -10.46
CA TRP A 186 -11.97 33.58 -9.74
C TRP A 186 -12.31 34.61 -8.67
N THR A 187 -13.59 34.93 -8.54
CA THR A 187 -14.07 35.92 -7.55
C THR A 187 -14.93 35.23 -6.50
N LEU A 188 -14.79 35.67 -5.26
CA LEU A 188 -15.68 35.24 -4.19
C LEU A 188 -17.11 35.78 -4.41
N ASN A 189 -18.07 34.94 -4.16
CA ASN A 189 -19.48 35.40 -4.12
C ASN A 189 -19.81 36.01 -2.74
N GLU A 190 -21.06 36.50 -2.56
CA GLU A 190 -21.50 37.14 -1.31
C GLU A 190 -21.41 36.21 -0.07
N LYS A 191 -21.19 34.91 -0.25
CA LYS A 191 -21.08 33.93 0.83
C LYS A 191 -19.62 33.54 1.15
N GLY A 192 -18.66 34.08 0.46
CA GLY A 192 -17.24 33.83 0.59
C GLY A 192 -16.73 32.73 -0.33
#